data_43afb702c5817986b56c0f2d73f7093d
#
_entry.id   43afb702c5817986b56c0f2d73f7093d
#
_cell.length_a   1.000
_cell.length_b   1.000
_cell.length_c   1.000
_cell.angle_alpha   90.00
_cell.angle_beta   90.00
_cell.angle_gamma   90.00
#
_symmetry.space_group_name_H-M   'P 1'
#
loop_
_entity.id
_entity.type
_entity.pdbx_description
1 polymer ?
#
loop_
_entity_poly.entity_id
_entity_poly.type
_entity_poly.pdbx_seq_one_letter_code
_entity_poly.pdbx_strand_id
1 'polypeptide(L)'
;MGSSHLAGPVLVIGTGLLGTSVGLGLRQKGVDVYLSDISPTAQGIAVDIGAGYALDTEQPIAPELVVIGAPPDVTAGLVVQALEDYPSAVVVDIASVKGSILDAVRADERVEPEALARYVGTHPMAGREKSGPSAARGALFTAMPWVLCAHEQAAPSAVKTAEALAIDLGATVHRMSPREHDESVALISHFPQAASSMIASRLLNAPAHQLALAGNGLRDTTRIAASDEKLWIQIFAHNAEALIPILSGMKQDLDRLIATLKDPKGPGALLDLSELMTEGNAGHARIPGKHGAPPQAFAQVTVLVDDKPGQIARLLAEIGEAGINLEDLRMEHSAGYQVGLVDISVLPGRREELISVLSSNGWKVAQ
;
A
#
# COMPACT_ATOMS: atom_id res chain seq x y z
N MET A 1 3.09 -27.91 -0.98
CA MET A 1 2.06 -26.88 -0.81
C MET A 1 1.36 -27.23 0.49
N GLY A 2 1.32 -26.31 1.49
CA GLY A 2 0.60 -26.51 2.73
C GLY A 2 -0.91 -26.59 2.47
N SER A 3 -1.64 -27.34 3.28
CA SER A 3 -3.11 -27.36 3.24
C SER A 3 -3.65 -25.97 3.61
N SER A 4 -4.76 -25.56 2.98
CA SER A 4 -5.48 -24.36 3.36
C SER A 4 -6.02 -24.46 4.79
N HIS A 5 -6.08 -23.34 5.49
CA HIS A 5 -6.77 -23.21 6.79
C HIS A 5 -8.28 -23.01 6.60
N LEU A 6 -8.67 -22.46 5.43
CA LEU A 6 -10.07 -22.37 5.01
C LEU A 6 -10.49 -23.67 4.33
N ALA A 7 -11.64 -24.20 4.73
CA ALA A 7 -12.23 -25.37 4.09
C ALA A 7 -13.06 -25.00 2.85
N GLY A 8 -13.54 -23.75 2.79
CA GLY A 8 -14.36 -23.21 1.71
C GLY A 8 -15.80 -23.73 1.75
N PRO A 9 -16.66 -23.31 0.81
CA PRO A 9 -16.37 -22.39 -0.26
C PRO A 9 -16.25 -20.92 0.22
N VAL A 10 -15.56 -20.10 -0.55
CA VAL A 10 -15.42 -18.66 -0.29
C VAL A 10 -16.15 -17.88 -1.39
N LEU A 11 -16.95 -16.90 -1.00
CA LEU A 11 -17.57 -15.95 -1.93
C LEU A 11 -16.79 -14.64 -1.91
N VAL A 12 -16.39 -14.16 -3.08
CA VAL A 12 -15.78 -12.83 -3.25
C VAL A 12 -16.76 -11.93 -3.99
N ILE A 13 -17.18 -10.84 -3.35
CA ILE A 13 -18.04 -9.81 -3.92
C ILE A 13 -17.17 -8.60 -4.25
N GLY A 14 -17.05 -8.30 -5.55
CA GLY A 14 -16.12 -7.31 -6.09
C GLY A 14 -14.85 -7.94 -6.65
N THR A 15 -14.79 -7.99 -7.99
CA THR A 15 -13.68 -8.61 -8.75
C THR A 15 -12.72 -7.57 -9.32
N GLY A 16 -12.43 -6.54 -8.52
CA GLY A 16 -11.33 -5.62 -8.78
C GLY A 16 -9.96 -6.27 -8.61
N LEU A 17 -8.90 -5.48 -8.51
CA LEU A 17 -7.53 -5.96 -8.27
C LEU A 17 -7.43 -6.87 -7.05
N LEU A 18 -7.93 -6.40 -5.90
CA LEU A 18 -7.77 -7.11 -4.62
C LEU A 18 -8.65 -8.35 -4.54
N GLY A 19 -9.96 -8.24 -4.85
CA GLY A 19 -10.86 -9.37 -4.78
C GLY A 19 -10.48 -10.50 -5.74
N THR A 20 -10.08 -10.16 -6.97
CA THR A 20 -9.55 -11.15 -7.92
C THR A 20 -8.24 -11.79 -7.44
N SER A 21 -7.36 -11.01 -6.79
CA SER A 21 -6.12 -11.56 -6.21
C SER A 21 -6.39 -12.51 -5.04
N VAL A 22 -7.40 -12.21 -4.21
CA VAL A 22 -7.89 -13.14 -3.16
C VAL A 22 -8.32 -14.45 -3.80
N GLY A 23 -9.17 -14.39 -4.83
CA GLY A 23 -9.64 -15.57 -5.53
C GLY A 23 -8.50 -16.40 -6.11
N LEU A 24 -7.57 -15.78 -6.84
CA LEU A 24 -6.39 -16.46 -7.40
C LEU A 24 -5.53 -17.15 -6.34
N GLY A 25 -5.28 -16.46 -5.21
CA GLY A 25 -4.47 -17.00 -4.12
C GLY A 25 -5.12 -18.21 -3.45
N LEU A 26 -6.42 -18.14 -3.17
CA LEU A 26 -7.18 -19.23 -2.56
C LEU A 26 -7.34 -20.43 -3.52
N ARG A 27 -7.59 -20.19 -4.80
CA ARG A 27 -7.64 -21.25 -5.82
C ARG A 27 -6.34 -22.04 -5.93
N GLN A 28 -5.19 -21.37 -5.79
CA GLN A 28 -3.87 -22.04 -5.74
C GLN A 28 -3.71 -22.96 -4.51
N LYS A 29 -4.49 -22.73 -3.46
CA LYS A 29 -4.56 -23.57 -2.26
C LYS A 29 -5.61 -24.67 -2.34
N GLY A 30 -6.36 -24.74 -3.45
CA GLY A 30 -7.42 -25.72 -3.67
C GLY A 30 -8.75 -25.37 -3.03
N VAL A 31 -8.95 -24.14 -2.58
CA VAL A 31 -10.24 -23.64 -2.03
C VAL A 31 -11.19 -23.35 -3.19
N ASP A 32 -12.46 -23.75 -3.04
CA ASP A 32 -13.50 -23.36 -3.99
C ASP A 32 -13.90 -21.90 -3.76
N VAL A 33 -13.76 -21.09 -4.81
CA VAL A 33 -14.04 -19.65 -4.79
C VAL A 33 -15.13 -19.33 -5.81
N TYR A 34 -16.14 -18.62 -5.35
CA TYR A 34 -17.21 -18.04 -6.16
C TYR A 34 -17.05 -16.53 -6.25
N LEU A 35 -17.37 -15.96 -7.41
CA LEU A 35 -17.14 -14.57 -7.73
C LEU A 35 -18.47 -13.88 -8.10
N SER A 36 -18.68 -12.71 -7.54
CA SER A 36 -19.80 -11.83 -7.89
C SER A 36 -19.31 -10.41 -8.09
N ASP A 37 -19.76 -9.74 -9.14
CA ASP A 37 -19.45 -8.33 -9.42
C ASP A 37 -20.62 -7.66 -10.13
N ILE A 38 -20.83 -6.38 -9.88
CA ILE A 38 -21.82 -5.56 -10.60
C ILE A 38 -21.45 -5.42 -12.08
N SER A 39 -20.18 -5.55 -12.43
CA SER A 39 -19.67 -5.54 -13.79
C SER A 39 -19.52 -6.99 -14.32
N PRO A 40 -20.40 -7.47 -15.20
CA PRO A 40 -20.25 -8.80 -15.81
C PRO A 40 -18.90 -8.98 -16.53
N THR A 41 -18.36 -7.90 -17.09
CA THR A 41 -17.05 -7.91 -17.76
C THR A 41 -15.93 -8.15 -16.76
N ALA A 42 -15.91 -7.45 -15.61
CA ALA A 42 -14.90 -7.64 -14.59
C ALA A 42 -14.97 -9.06 -14.00
N GLN A 43 -16.18 -9.55 -13.70
CA GLN A 43 -16.40 -10.92 -13.25
C GLN A 43 -15.92 -11.94 -14.28
N GLY A 44 -16.26 -11.77 -15.57
CA GLY A 44 -15.83 -12.66 -16.64
C GLY A 44 -14.31 -12.75 -16.76
N ILE A 45 -13.59 -11.60 -16.73
CA ILE A 45 -12.13 -11.58 -16.74
C ILE A 45 -11.56 -12.32 -15.53
N ALA A 46 -12.12 -12.10 -14.32
CA ALA A 46 -11.65 -12.79 -13.13
C ALA A 46 -11.84 -14.31 -13.19
N VAL A 47 -12.94 -14.76 -13.77
CA VAL A 47 -13.21 -16.19 -14.04
C VAL A 47 -12.21 -16.75 -15.06
N ASP A 48 -12.02 -16.06 -16.19
CA ASP A 48 -11.15 -16.49 -17.29
C ASP A 48 -9.69 -16.66 -16.85
N ILE A 49 -9.21 -15.81 -15.91
CA ILE A 49 -7.85 -15.93 -15.37
C ILE A 49 -7.75 -16.93 -14.20
N GLY A 50 -8.86 -17.61 -13.85
CA GLY A 50 -8.87 -18.69 -12.86
C GLY A 50 -9.02 -18.27 -11.40
N ALA A 51 -9.54 -17.07 -11.13
CA ALA A 51 -9.74 -16.57 -9.75
C ALA A 51 -10.89 -17.28 -9.02
N GLY A 52 -11.80 -17.93 -9.74
CA GLY A 52 -12.94 -18.66 -9.19
C GLY A 52 -13.98 -18.94 -10.24
N TYR A 53 -15.15 -19.39 -9.79
CA TYR A 53 -16.34 -19.62 -10.61
C TYR A 53 -17.29 -18.43 -10.51
N ALA A 54 -18.01 -18.11 -11.58
CA ALA A 54 -19.10 -17.14 -11.47
C ALA A 54 -20.15 -17.67 -10.49
N LEU A 55 -20.63 -16.79 -9.61
CA LEU A 55 -21.76 -17.13 -8.73
C LEU A 55 -23.00 -17.35 -9.60
N ASP A 56 -23.58 -18.54 -9.51
CA ASP A 56 -24.85 -18.87 -10.13
C ASP A 56 -25.98 -18.64 -9.11
N THR A 57 -26.84 -17.69 -9.37
CA THR A 57 -27.96 -17.36 -8.47
C THR A 57 -29.04 -18.45 -8.45
N GLU A 58 -29.06 -19.36 -9.42
CA GLU A 58 -29.99 -20.51 -9.45
C GLU A 58 -29.46 -21.69 -8.61
N GLN A 59 -28.17 -21.69 -8.28
CA GLN A 59 -27.53 -22.74 -7.49
C GLN A 59 -26.99 -22.12 -6.18
N PRO A 60 -27.76 -22.16 -5.08
CA PRO A 60 -27.36 -21.56 -3.83
C PRO A 60 -26.12 -22.25 -3.27
N ILE A 61 -25.15 -21.43 -2.82
CA ILE A 61 -23.96 -21.89 -2.11
C ILE A 61 -24.09 -21.57 -0.62
N ALA A 62 -23.40 -22.31 0.22
CA ALA A 62 -23.23 -22.03 1.64
C ALA A 62 -21.76 -21.68 1.92
N PRO A 63 -21.33 -20.42 1.71
CA PRO A 63 -19.95 -20.04 1.91
C PRO A 63 -19.58 -20.09 3.40
N GLU A 64 -18.35 -20.53 3.69
CA GLU A 64 -17.73 -20.36 5.01
C GLU A 64 -17.35 -18.90 5.25
N LEU A 65 -16.94 -18.22 4.18
CA LEU A 65 -16.44 -16.85 4.22
C LEU A 65 -16.94 -16.05 3.01
N VAL A 66 -17.41 -14.83 3.27
CA VAL A 66 -17.71 -13.82 2.25
C VAL A 66 -16.68 -12.69 2.35
N VAL A 67 -16.01 -12.37 1.25
CA VAL A 67 -15.02 -11.30 1.15
C VAL A 67 -15.60 -10.16 0.31
N ILE A 68 -15.78 -8.98 0.90
CA ILE A 68 -16.27 -7.78 0.23
C ILE A 68 -15.08 -6.95 -0.26
N GLY A 69 -14.89 -6.93 -1.58
CA GLY A 69 -13.81 -6.20 -2.28
C GLY A 69 -14.33 -5.04 -3.11
N ALA A 70 -15.24 -4.25 -2.56
CA ALA A 70 -15.91 -3.13 -3.21
C ALA A 70 -15.38 -1.76 -2.73
N PRO A 71 -15.69 -0.64 -3.44
CA PRO A 71 -15.36 0.70 -2.96
C PRO A 71 -16.02 1.02 -1.61
N PRO A 72 -15.40 1.91 -0.79
CA PRO A 72 -15.87 2.20 0.58
C PRO A 72 -17.35 2.64 0.68
N ASP A 73 -17.84 3.41 -0.28
CA ASP A 73 -19.19 3.96 -0.32
C ASP A 73 -20.32 2.90 -0.40
N VAL A 74 -20.03 1.73 -0.96
CA VAL A 74 -21.00 0.63 -1.09
C VAL A 74 -20.68 -0.55 -0.17
N THR A 75 -19.50 -0.57 0.45
CA THR A 75 -19.02 -1.72 1.25
C THR A 75 -19.95 -2.03 2.42
N ALA A 76 -20.42 -1.04 3.18
CA ALA A 76 -21.30 -1.27 4.32
C ALA A 76 -22.60 -1.95 3.90
N GLY A 77 -23.25 -1.47 2.83
CA GLY A 77 -24.48 -2.08 2.29
C GLY A 77 -24.27 -3.53 1.84
N LEU A 78 -23.13 -3.82 1.21
CA LEU A 78 -22.78 -5.19 0.79
C LEU A 78 -22.47 -6.11 1.97
N VAL A 79 -21.85 -5.59 3.04
CA VAL A 79 -21.66 -6.35 4.30
C VAL A 79 -23.01 -6.71 4.90
N VAL A 80 -23.92 -5.74 5.04
CA VAL A 80 -25.26 -5.99 5.57
C VAL A 80 -25.99 -7.05 4.75
N GLN A 81 -26.00 -6.91 3.43
CA GLN A 81 -26.62 -7.87 2.53
C GLN A 81 -26.01 -9.28 2.66
N ALA A 82 -24.68 -9.38 2.75
CA ALA A 82 -24.01 -10.67 2.92
C ALA A 82 -24.32 -11.32 4.28
N LEU A 83 -24.47 -10.53 5.34
CA LEU A 83 -24.88 -11.04 6.66
C LEU A 83 -26.30 -11.59 6.66
N GLU A 84 -27.21 -11.03 5.86
CA GLU A 84 -28.59 -11.53 5.66
C GLU A 84 -28.60 -12.78 4.78
N ASP A 85 -27.99 -12.71 3.58
CA ASP A 85 -28.05 -13.79 2.58
C ASP A 85 -27.34 -15.05 3.01
N TYR A 86 -26.26 -14.91 3.84
CA TYR A 86 -25.42 -16.02 4.27
C TYR A 86 -25.32 -16.10 5.81
N PRO A 87 -26.36 -16.54 6.50
CA PRO A 87 -26.46 -16.49 7.97
C PRO A 87 -25.44 -17.36 8.71
N SER A 88 -24.74 -18.26 8.03
CA SER A 88 -23.69 -19.10 8.60
C SER A 88 -22.28 -18.60 8.26
N ALA A 89 -22.12 -17.70 7.31
CA ALA A 89 -20.83 -17.23 6.85
C ALA A 89 -20.21 -16.20 7.79
N VAL A 90 -18.89 -16.20 7.84
CA VAL A 90 -18.13 -15.04 8.30
C VAL A 90 -18.07 -14.03 7.14
N VAL A 91 -18.23 -12.76 7.43
CA VAL A 91 -18.14 -11.68 6.44
C VAL A 91 -16.93 -10.81 6.77
N VAL A 92 -16.08 -10.58 5.79
CA VAL A 92 -14.95 -9.64 5.89
C VAL A 92 -15.01 -8.64 4.75
N ASP A 93 -14.59 -7.42 4.99
CA ASP A 93 -14.26 -6.47 3.93
C ASP A 93 -12.75 -6.27 3.81
N ILE A 94 -12.30 -5.84 2.64
CA ILE A 94 -10.89 -5.53 2.35
C ILE A 94 -10.69 -4.08 1.94
N ALA A 95 -11.58 -3.18 2.38
CA ALA A 95 -11.52 -1.75 2.09
C ALA A 95 -10.37 -1.05 2.84
N SER A 96 -10.04 0.15 2.40
CA SER A 96 -8.93 0.95 2.98
C SER A 96 -9.33 1.77 4.21
N VAL A 97 -10.59 1.76 4.61
CA VAL A 97 -11.15 2.46 5.78
C VAL A 97 -12.01 1.51 6.58
N LYS A 98 -12.07 1.65 7.89
CA LYS A 98 -12.75 0.68 8.77
C LYS A 98 -13.85 1.28 9.64
N GLY A 99 -13.57 2.40 10.30
CA GLY A 99 -14.50 3.00 11.28
C GLY A 99 -15.85 3.34 10.67
N SER A 100 -15.86 4.12 9.61
CA SER A 100 -17.10 4.55 8.93
C SER A 100 -17.92 3.38 8.36
N ILE A 101 -17.26 2.31 7.89
CA ILE A 101 -17.95 1.11 7.41
C ILE A 101 -18.61 0.39 8.58
N LEU A 102 -17.87 0.15 9.68
CA LEU A 102 -18.40 -0.50 10.87
C LEU A 102 -19.57 0.28 11.47
N ASP A 103 -19.45 1.60 11.55
CA ASP A 103 -20.52 2.46 12.09
C ASP A 103 -21.79 2.38 11.23
N ALA A 104 -21.63 2.37 9.90
CA ALA A 104 -22.77 2.21 9.00
C ALA A 104 -23.42 0.82 9.10
N VAL A 105 -22.61 -0.25 9.23
CA VAL A 105 -23.14 -1.62 9.44
C VAL A 105 -23.86 -1.72 10.78
N ARG A 106 -23.33 -1.13 11.86
CA ARG A 106 -23.99 -1.11 13.17
C ARG A 106 -25.28 -0.32 13.21
N ALA A 107 -25.38 0.73 12.42
CA ALA A 107 -26.56 1.59 12.36
C ALA A 107 -27.69 1.04 11.51
N ASP A 108 -27.45 -0.01 10.73
CA ASP A 108 -28.47 -0.62 9.87
C ASP A 108 -29.39 -1.51 10.72
N GLU A 109 -30.69 -1.22 10.69
CA GLU A 109 -31.74 -1.90 11.49
C GLU A 109 -31.88 -3.38 11.17
N ARG A 110 -31.35 -3.86 10.05
CA ARG A 110 -31.36 -5.29 9.65
C ARG A 110 -30.27 -6.10 10.32
N VAL A 111 -29.28 -5.45 10.97
CA VAL A 111 -28.13 -6.12 11.54
C VAL A 111 -28.33 -6.37 13.02
N GLU A 112 -28.76 -7.57 13.34
CA GLU A 112 -28.84 -8.04 14.73
C GLU A 112 -27.46 -8.30 15.32
N PRO A 113 -27.29 -8.26 16.67
CA PRO A 113 -25.99 -8.47 17.34
C PRO A 113 -25.29 -9.78 16.94
N GLU A 114 -26.06 -10.86 16.75
CA GLU A 114 -25.54 -12.16 16.33
C GLU A 114 -25.02 -12.14 14.88
N ALA A 115 -25.65 -11.37 14.01
CA ALA A 115 -25.16 -11.15 12.65
C ALA A 115 -23.89 -10.29 12.66
N LEU A 116 -23.88 -9.20 13.42
CA LEU A 116 -22.73 -8.33 13.58
C LEU A 116 -21.49 -9.10 14.11
N ALA A 117 -21.70 -10.06 15.01
CA ALA A 117 -20.61 -10.87 15.57
C ALA A 117 -19.83 -11.68 14.52
N ARG A 118 -20.43 -11.89 13.32
CA ARG A 118 -19.80 -12.60 12.18
C ARG A 118 -19.04 -11.68 11.23
N TYR A 119 -19.09 -10.37 11.43
CA TYR A 119 -18.37 -9.40 10.61
C TYR A 119 -17.00 -9.05 11.21
N VAL A 120 -15.96 -9.02 10.39
CA VAL A 120 -14.62 -8.54 10.76
C VAL A 120 -14.10 -7.66 9.65
N GLY A 121 -13.88 -6.38 9.94
CA GLY A 121 -13.21 -5.48 9.02
C GLY A 121 -11.75 -5.87 8.83
N THR A 122 -11.26 -5.88 7.60
CA THR A 122 -9.85 -6.16 7.32
C THR A 122 -9.29 -5.19 6.28
N HIS A 123 -7.96 -5.10 6.19
CA HIS A 123 -7.30 -4.30 5.17
C HIS A 123 -5.95 -4.91 4.77
N PRO A 124 -5.84 -5.53 3.59
CA PRO A 124 -4.55 -5.91 3.02
C PRO A 124 -3.81 -4.65 2.57
N MET A 125 -2.65 -4.37 3.21
CA MET A 125 -1.78 -3.25 2.85
C MET A 125 -0.99 -3.57 1.58
N ALA A 126 -1.72 -3.94 0.52
CA ALA A 126 -1.18 -4.35 -0.76
C ALA A 126 -1.96 -3.63 -1.87
N GLY A 127 -1.29 -2.75 -2.58
CA GLY A 127 -1.86 -2.00 -3.69
C GLY A 127 -0.92 -1.95 -4.87
N ARG A 128 -1.45 -1.61 -6.03
CA ARG A 128 -0.69 -1.33 -7.25
C ARG A 128 -1.30 -0.11 -7.94
N GLU A 129 -0.50 0.54 -8.77
CA GLU A 129 -0.96 1.70 -9.58
C GLU A 129 -1.96 1.29 -10.67
N LYS A 130 -2.08 -0.02 -10.96
CA LYS A 130 -3.05 -0.56 -11.92
C LYS A 130 -4.25 -1.15 -11.20
N SER A 131 -5.45 -0.84 -11.67
CA SER A 131 -6.73 -1.35 -11.16
C SER A 131 -7.31 -2.47 -12.06
N GLY A 132 -8.35 -3.12 -11.55
CA GLY A 132 -9.12 -4.14 -12.27
C GLY A 132 -8.56 -5.55 -12.20
N PRO A 133 -9.35 -6.55 -12.67
CA PRO A 133 -9.01 -7.97 -12.55
C PRO A 133 -7.76 -8.37 -13.35
N SER A 134 -7.50 -7.75 -14.49
CA SER A 134 -6.33 -8.06 -15.34
C SER A 134 -4.98 -7.76 -14.68
N ALA A 135 -4.96 -6.91 -13.65
CA ALA A 135 -3.76 -6.60 -12.89
C ALA A 135 -3.55 -7.52 -11.67
N ALA A 136 -4.52 -8.41 -11.38
CA ALA A 136 -4.52 -9.28 -10.21
C ALA A 136 -3.41 -10.36 -10.27
N ARG A 137 -2.96 -10.76 -9.09
CA ARG A 137 -1.95 -11.82 -8.93
C ARG A 137 -2.22 -12.59 -7.64
N GLY A 138 -2.16 -13.93 -7.68
CA GLY A 138 -2.35 -14.76 -6.48
C GLY A 138 -1.31 -14.52 -5.37
N ALA A 139 -0.12 -14.05 -5.72
CA ALA A 139 0.95 -13.72 -4.78
C ALA A 139 0.95 -12.25 -4.31
N LEU A 140 -0.11 -11.48 -4.60
CA LEU A 140 -0.17 -10.03 -4.29
C LEU A 140 0.04 -9.73 -2.80
N PHE A 141 -0.44 -10.60 -1.94
CA PHE A 141 -0.44 -10.41 -0.48
C PHE A 141 0.76 -11.05 0.23
N THR A 142 1.58 -11.81 -0.50
CA THR A 142 2.71 -12.54 0.09
C THR A 142 3.68 -11.60 0.80
N ALA A 143 3.90 -11.84 2.10
CA ALA A 143 4.72 -11.05 3.01
C ALA A 143 4.24 -9.58 3.20
N MET A 144 3.06 -9.22 2.69
CA MET A 144 2.46 -7.91 2.93
C MET A 144 1.71 -7.88 4.26
N PRO A 145 1.66 -6.72 4.94
CA PRO A 145 0.81 -6.56 6.11
C PRO A 145 -0.67 -6.73 5.75
N TRP A 146 -1.39 -7.46 6.58
CA TRP A 146 -2.84 -7.60 6.52
C TRP A 146 -3.41 -7.24 7.88
N VAL A 147 -4.13 -6.12 7.96
CA VAL A 147 -4.67 -5.64 9.22
C VAL A 147 -6.05 -6.26 9.45
N LEU A 148 -6.24 -6.85 10.64
CA LEU A 148 -7.53 -7.32 11.15
C LEU A 148 -8.05 -6.30 12.16
N CYS A 149 -9.22 -5.74 11.88
CA CYS A 149 -9.87 -4.71 12.70
C CYS A 149 -11.14 -5.29 13.36
N ALA A 150 -10.93 -6.24 14.27
CA ALA A 150 -12.04 -6.82 15.01
C ALA A 150 -12.64 -5.79 16.00
N HIS A 151 -13.96 -5.66 15.98
CA HIS A 151 -14.69 -4.85 16.97
C HIS A 151 -15.03 -5.70 18.20
N GLU A 152 -15.51 -5.06 19.28
CA GLU A 152 -15.68 -5.72 20.59
C GLU A 152 -16.70 -6.87 20.56
N GLN A 153 -17.67 -6.82 19.63
CA GLN A 153 -18.72 -7.82 19.46
C GLN A 153 -18.35 -8.94 18.48
N ALA A 154 -17.19 -8.83 17.81
CA ALA A 154 -16.77 -9.84 16.84
C ALA A 154 -16.53 -11.19 17.54
N ALA A 155 -17.14 -12.25 17.03
CA ALA A 155 -16.97 -13.59 17.56
C ALA A 155 -15.51 -14.07 17.36
N PRO A 156 -14.90 -14.73 18.36
CA PRO A 156 -13.55 -15.28 18.23
C PRO A 156 -13.38 -16.24 17.05
N SER A 157 -14.43 -16.95 16.67
CA SER A 157 -14.45 -17.82 15.47
C SER A 157 -14.36 -17.00 14.19
N ALA A 158 -15.09 -15.89 14.10
CA ALA A 158 -15.04 -14.99 12.94
C ALA A 158 -13.64 -14.38 12.76
N VAL A 159 -13.03 -13.94 13.87
CA VAL A 159 -11.65 -13.42 13.84
C VAL A 159 -10.65 -14.49 13.38
N LYS A 160 -10.79 -15.74 13.80
CA LYS A 160 -9.95 -16.85 13.34
C LYS A 160 -10.12 -17.13 11.84
N THR A 161 -11.34 -17.08 11.32
CA THR A 161 -11.59 -17.25 9.88
C THR A 161 -10.98 -16.10 9.07
N ALA A 162 -11.11 -14.86 9.54
CA ALA A 162 -10.45 -13.70 8.92
C ALA A 162 -8.92 -13.81 8.94
N GLU A 163 -8.36 -14.33 10.03
CA GLU A 163 -6.92 -14.60 10.14
C GLU A 163 -6.46 -15.72 9.21
N ALA A 164 -7.26 -16.80 9.09
CA ALA A 164 -7.00 -17.90 8.18
C ALA A 164 -6.92 -17.41 6.72
N LEU A 165 -7.81 -16.50 6.30
CA LEU A 165 -7.74 -15.85 4.98
C LEU A 165 -6.39 -15.19 4.74
N ALA A 166 -5.93 -14.34 5.67
CA ALA A 166 -4.67 -13.62 5.52
C ALA A 166 -3.47 -14.59 5.47
N ILE A 167 -3.45 -15.61 6.32
CA ILE A 167 -2.39 -16.63 6.38
C ILE A 167 -2.36 -17.46 5.09
N ASP A 168 -3.51 -17.88 4.58
CA ASP A 168 -3.61 -18.66 3.34
C ASP A 168 -3.12 -17.87 2.12
N LEU A 169 -3.27 -16.55 2.15
CA LEU A 169 -2.74 -15.65 1.13
C LEU A 169 -1.26 -15.25 1.36
N GLY A 170 -0.61 -15.79 2.41
CA GLY A 170 0.80 -15.56 2.70
C GLY A 170 1.10 -14.18 3.29
N ALA A 171 0.09 -13.49 3.79
CA ALA A 171 0.23 -12.18 4.40
C ALA A 171 0.72 -12.24 5.86
N THR A 172 1.25 -11.13 6.36
CA THR A 172 1.62 -10.96 7.77
C THR A 172 0.48 -10.27 8.52
N VAL A 173 -0.08 -10.97 9.50
CA VAL A 173 -1.25 -10.49 10.24
C VAL A 173 -0.86 -9.44 11.27
N HIS A 174 -1.57 -8.31 11.24
CA HIS A 174 -1.54 -7.26 12.26
C HIS A 174 -2.94 -7.05 12.84
N ARG A 175 -3.06 -6.80 14.13
CA ARG A 175 -4.34 -6.57 14.79
C ARG A 175 -4.39 -5.17 15.35
N MET A 176 -5.46 -4.45 15.05
CA MET A 176 -5.74 -3.08 15.52
C MET A 176 -7.25 -2.95 15.74
N SER A 177 -7.66 -1.99 16.53
CA SER A 177 -9.06 -1.55 16.51
C SER A 177 -9.34 -0.79 15.19
N PRO A 178 -10.60 -0.69 14.73
CA PRO A 178 -10.97 0.10 13.56
C PRO A 178 -10.48 1.54 13.62
N ARG A 179 -10.53 2.16 14.79
CA ARG A 179 -10.07 3.52 15.02
C ARG A 179 -8.53 3.64 14.91
N GLU A 180 -7.78 2.77 15.58
CA GLU A 180 -6.31 2.76 15.48
C GLU A 180 -5.85 2.53 14.05
N HIS A 181 -6.56 1.68 13.30
CA HIS A 181 -6.30 1.47 11.88
C HIS A 181 -6.48 2.77 11.09
N ASP A 182 -7.63 3.43 11.23
CA ASP A 182 -7.96 4.64 10.46
C ASP A 182 -7.02 5.80 10.80
N GLU A 183 -6.65 5.98 12.08
CA GLU A 183 -5.62 6.92 12.51
C GLU A 183 -4.24 6.59 11.89
N SER A 184 -3.88 5.31 11.86
CA SER A 184 -2.60 4.86 11.29
C SER A 184 -2.53 5.10 9.78
N VAL A 185 -3.56 4.66 9.02
CA VAL A 185 -3.55 4.85 7.55
C VAL A 185 -3.74 6.32 7.15
N ALA A 186 -4.40 7.12 8.00
CA ALA A 186 -4.44 8.57 7.79
C ALA A 186 -3.03 9.16 7.75
N LEU A 187 -2.16 8.74 8.67
CA LEU A 187 -0.79 9.24 8.77
C LEU A 187 0.13 8.69 7.69
N ILE A 188 0.11 7.36 7.45
CA ILE A 188 1.12 6.69 6.60
C ILE A 188 0.71 6.55 5.13
N SER A 189 -0.56 6.79 4.79
CA SER A 189 -1.10 6.61 3.44
C SER A 189 -1.89 7.82 2.96
N HIS A 190 -2.94 8.22 3.68
CA HIS A 190 -3.88 9.24 3.20
C HIS A 190 -3.24 10.63 3.17
N PHE A 191 -2.52 11.00 4.23
CA PHE A 191 -1.80 12.27 4.30
C PHE A 191 -0.68 12.36 3.24
N PRO A 192 0.19 11.37 3.04
CA PRO A 192 1.15 11.36 1.93
C PRO A 192 0.51 11.55 0.56
N GLN A 193 -0.62 10.89 0.30
CA GLN A 193 -1.35 11.05 -0.95
C GLN A 193 -1.87 12.48 -1.13
N ALA A 194 -2.49 13.06 -0.10
CA ALA A 194 -2.98 14.44 -0.13
C ALA A 194 -1.83 15.42 -0.37
N ALA A 195 -0.72 15.27 0.35
CA ALA A 195 0.48 16.10 0.22
C ALA A 195 1.08 16.00 -1.19
N SER A 196 1.24 14.78 -1.71
CA SER A 196 1.73 14.53 -3.07
C SER A 196 0.85 15.20 -4.13
N SER A 197 -0.47 15.06 -4.01
CA SER A 197 -1.44 15.69 -4.92
C SER A 197 -1.39 17.22 -4.86
N MET A 198 -1.25 17.79 -3.66
CA MET A 198 -1.11 19.24 -3.48
C MET A 198 0.22 19.77 -4.06
N ILE A 199 1.32 19.03 -3.92
CA ILE A 199 2.61 19.38 -4.55
C ILE A 199 2.47 19.31 -6.08
N ALA A 200 1.94 18.22 -6.62
CA ALA A 200 1.76 18.03 -8.05
C ALA A 200 0.86 19.10 -8.67
N SER A 201 -0.19 19.52 -7.98
CA SER A 201 -1.09 20.58 -8.48
C SER A 201 -0.40 21.93 -8.69
N ARG A 202 0.72 22.21 -8.00
CA ARG A 202 1.52 23.45 -8.24
C ARG A 202 2.23 23.42 -9.59
N LEU A 203 2.39 22.25 -10.19
CA LEU A 203 3.06 22.08 -11.49
C LEU A 203 2.15 22.35 -12.70
N LEU A 204 0.83 22.42 -12.52
CA LEU A 204 -0.14 22.54 -13.61
C LEU A 204 0.15 23.69 -14.58
N ASN A 205 0.56 24.83 -14.06
CA ASN A 205 0.84 26.03 -14.84
C ASN A 205 2.34 26.35 -14.94
N ALA A 206 3.22 25.41 -14.56
CA ALA A 206 4.65 25.61 -14.62
C ALA A 206 5.13 25.56 -16.08
N PRO A 207 5.98 26.51 -16.54
CA PRO A 207 6.54 26.50 -17.89
C PRO A 207 7.39 25.24 -18.14
N ALA A 208 7.34 24.72 -19.37
CA ALA A 208 8.05 23.48 -19.74
C ALA A 208 9.56 23.53 -19.46
N HIS A 209 10.20 24.69 -19.63
CA HIS A 209 11.63 24.84 -19.35
C HIS A 209 11.98 24.72 -17.85
N GLN A 210 11.05 25.05 -16.95
CA GLN A 210 11.24 24.82 -15.51
C GLN A 210 11.05 23.34 -15.18
N LEU A 211 10.04 22.69 -15.78
CA LEU A 211 9.81 21.26 -15.58
C LEU A 211 10.94 20.38 -16.12
N ALA A 212 11.66 20.86 -17.15
CA ALA A 212 12.83 20.17 -17.69
C ALA A 212 13.98 20.03 -16.68
N LEU A 213 13.98 20.83 -15.60
CA LEU A 213 14.95 20.76 -14.50
C LEU A 213 14.52 19.81 -13.37
N ALA A 214 13.38 19.12 -13.52
CA ALA A 214 12.86 18.23 -12.50
C ALA A 214 13.78 17.03 -12.25
N GLY A 215 14.34 16.96 -11.05
CA GLY A 215 15.10 15.82 -10.55
C GLY A 215 14.24 14.79 -9.81
N ASN A 216 14.91 13.78 -9.25
CA ASN A 216 14.25 12.66 -8.56
C ASN A 216 13.45 13.11 -7.34
N GLY A 217 13.92 14.10 -6.57
CA GLY A 217 13.17 14.59 -5.42
C GLY A 217 11.74 15.02 -5.77
N LEU A 218 11.55 15.74 -6.87
CA LEU A 218 10.21 16.11 -7.34
C LEU A 218 9.42 14.88 -7.84
N ARG A 219 10.06 13.98 -8.57
CA ARG A 219 9.42 12.76 -9.11
C ARG A 219 8.96 11.85 -7.99
N ASP A 220 9.79 11.62 -6.99
CA ASP A 220 9.48 10.76 -5.85
C ASP A 220 8.33 11.33 -5.01
N THR A 221 8.36 12.63 -4.72
CA THR A 221 7.31 13.28 -3.92
C THR A 221 5.97 13.37 -4.65
N THR A 222 5.96 13.39 -5.99
CA THR A 222 4.73 13.50 -6.80
C THR A 222 4.29 12.16 -7.41
N ARG A 223 5.04 11.08 -7.26
CA ARG A 223 4.77 9.79 -7.90
C ARG A 223 3.38 9.25 -7.60
N ILE A 224 2.98 9.28 -6.32
CA ILE A 224 1.68 8.76 -5.90
C ILE A 224 0.50 9.66 -6.27
N ALA A 225 0.73 10.92 -6.67
CA ALA A 225 -0.33 11.82 -7.15
C ALA A 225 -1.02 11.29 -8.44
N ALA A 226 -0.37 10.39 -9.19
CA ALA A 226 -0.93 9.75 -10.39
C ALA A 226 -1.81 8.54 -10.06
N SER A 227 -2.54 8.58 -8.96
CA SER A 227 -3.45 7.53 -8.51
C SER A 227 -4.89 7.76 -9.00
N ASP A 228 -5.74 6.73 -8.90
CA ASP A 228 -7.16 6.81 -9.27
C ASP A 228 -7.90 7.80 -8.35
N GLU A 229 -8.36 8.92 -8.91
CA GLU A 229 -9.04 9.99 -8.18
C GLU A 229 -10.34 9.52 -7.51
N LYS A 230 -11.08 8.63 -8.17
CA LYS A 230 -12.39 8.16 -7.66
C LYS A 230 -12.23 7.37 -6.36
N LEU A 231 -11.20 6.52 -6.30
CA LEU A 231 -10.88 5.78 -5.08
C LEU A 231 -10.46 6.72 -3.95
N TRP A 232 -9.60 7.69 -4.24
CA TRP A 232 -9.07 8.60 -3.22
C TRP A 232 -10.11 9.57 -2.66
N ILE A 233 -11.07 10.02 -3.49
CA ILE A 233 -12.22 10.80 -3.01
C ILE A 233 -12.98 10.02 -1.92
N GLN A 234 -13.25 8.73 -2.16
CA GLN A 234 -13.94 7.88 -1.20
C GLN A 234 -13.12 7.70 0.10
N ILE A 235 -11.82 7.39 -0.04
CA ILE A 235 -10.93 7.21 1.11
C ILE A 235 -10.89 8.47 1.97
N PHE A 236 -10.71 9.66 1.38
CA PHE A 236 -10.66 10.91 2.13
C PHE A 236 -11.99 11.23 2.82
N ALA A 237 -13.09 11.02 2.13
CA ALA A 237 -14.42 11.28 2.69
C ALA A 237 -14.71 10.36 3.89
N HIS A 238 -14.36 9.07 3.79
CA HIS A 238 -14.65 8.08 4.84
C HIS A 238 -13.65 8.10 6.01
N ASN A 239 -12.48 8.73 5.85
CA ASN A 239 -11.48 8.88 6.93
C ASN A 239 -11.14 10.35 7.24
N ALA A 240 -12.11 11.24 7.01
CA ALA A 240 -11.89 12.68 7.20
C ALA A 240 -11.56 13.04 8.65
N GLU A 241 -12.20 12.40 9.62
CA GLU A 241 -11.99 12.65 11.05
C GLU A 241 -10.53 12.45 11.48
N ALA A 242 -9.90 11.36 11.04
CA ALA A 242 -8.50 11.08 11.33
C ALA A 242 -7.52 11.94 10.49
N LEU A 243 -7.91 12.33 9.28
CA LEU A 243 -7.04 13.06 8.36
C LEU A 243 -6.96 14.56 8.66
N ILE A 244 -8.07 15.20 9.10
CA ILE A 244 -8.16 16.66 9.35
C ILE A 244 -7.11 17.12 10.37
N PRO A 245 -6.88 16.47 11.52
CA PRO A 245 -5.86 16.90 12.47
C PRO A 245 -4.46 16.93 11.89
N ILE A 246 -4.10 15.94 11.06
CA ILE A 246 -2.78 15.83 10.43
C ILE A 246 -2.59 16.98 9.42
N LEU A 247 -3.58 17.21 8.57
CA LEU A 247 -3.56 18.34 7.61
C LEU A 247 -3.52 19.70 8.32
N SER A 248 -4.20 19.84 9.46
CA SER A 248 -4.18 21.06 10.27
C SER A 248 -2.80 21.30 10.86
N GLY A 249 -2.11 20.26 11.33
CA GLY A 249 -0.71 20.37 11.78
C GLY A 249 0.21 20.83 10.65
N MET A 250 0.14 20.17 9.47
CA MET A 250 0.94 20.58 8.31
C MET A 250 0.65 22.02 7.88
N LYS A 251 -0.61 22.45 7.98
CA LYS A 251 -0.96 23.87 7.69
C LYS A 251 -0.27 24.81 8.65
N GLN A 252 -0.20 24.48 9.95
CA GLN A 252 0.52 25.31 10.94
C GLN A 252 2.02 25.40 10.61
N ASP A 253 2.65 24.28 10.23
CA ASP A 253 4.06 24.25 9.83
C ASP A 253 4.29 25.10 8.56
N LEU A 254 3.37 25.05 7.60
CA LEU A 254 3.42 25.87 6.40
C LEU A 254 3.25 27.36 6.74
N ASP A 255 2.32 27.72 7.60
CA ASP A 255 2.10 29.10 8.04
C ASP A 255 3.35 29.64 8.79
N ARG A 256 3.99 28.82 9.64
CA ARG A 256 5.26 29.10 10.30
C ARG A 256 6.37 29.37 9.29
N LEU A 257 6.57 28.46 8.34
CA LEU A 257 7.57 28.60 7.29
C LEU A 257 7.38 29.88 6.46
N ILE A 258 6.15 30.19 6.07
CA ILE A 258 5.82 31.41 5.32
C ILE A 258 6.13 32.65 6.15
N ALA A 259 5.79 32.65 7.45
CA ALA A 259 6.08 33.78 8.33
C ALA A 259 7.59 34.02 8.45
N THR A 260 8.38 32.99 8.66
CA THR A 260 9.85 33.08 8.77
C THR A 260 10.49 33.58 7.46
N LEU A 261 10.00 33.09 6.29
CA LEU A 261 10.52 33.49 4.98
C LEU A 261 10.15 34.90 4.55
N LYS A 262 9.23 35.58 5.25
CA LYS A 262 8.96 37.03 5.03
C LYS A 262 10.10 37.92 5.56
N ASP A 263 10.82 37.48 6.59
CA ASP A 263 12.02 38.17 7.12
C ASP A 263 13.12 37.12 7.43
N PRO A 264 13.77 36.52 6.40
CA PRO A 264 14.71 35.40 6.57
C PRO A 264 16.03 35.80 7.24
N LYS A 265 16.26 37.11 7.47
CA LYS A 265 17.42 37.65 8.17
C LYS A 265 17.05 38.20 9.55
N GLY A 266 15.78 38.15 9.93
CA GLY A 266 15.30 38.58 11.22
C GLY A 266 15.85 37.74 12.38
N PRO A 267 15.81 38.28 13.60
CA PRO A 267 16.28 37.53 14.78
C PRO A 267 15.55 36.22 14.93
N GLY A 268 16.30 35.10 15.01
CA GLY A 268 15.75 33.75 15.19
C GLY A 268 15.31 33.02 13.88
N ALA A 269 15.23 33.70 12.73
CA ALA A 269 14.73 33.08 11.48
C ALA A 269 15.54 31.86 11.08
N LEU A 270 16.86 31.87 11.13
CA LEU A 270 17.71 30.74 10.80
C LEU A 270 17.55 29.57 11.78
N LEU A 271 17.31 29.85 13.05
CA LEU A 271 17.02 28.82 14.05
C LEU A 271 15.68 28.15 13.75
N ASP A 272 14.65 28.91 13.47
CA ASP A 272 13.32 28.39 13.14
C ASP A 272 13.33 27.49 11.89
N LEU A 273 14.06 27.91 10.85
CA LEU A 273 14.28 27.07 9.65
C LEU A 273 15.06 25.77 9.97
N SER A 274 16.07 25.88 10.84
CA SER A 274 16.87 24.73 11.27
C SER A 274 16.03 23.73 12.07
N GLU A 275 15.18 24.22 12.96
CA GLU A 275 14.27 23.39 13.76
C GLU A 275 13.30 22.62 12.86
N LEU A 276 12.65 23.29 11.90
CA LEU A 276 11.75 22.62 10.96
C LEU A 276 12.44 21.50 10.18
N MET A 277 13.67 21.73 9.70
CA MET A 277 14.43 20.70 8.98
C MET A 277 14.84 19.54 9.92
N THR A 278 15.20 19.85 11.14
CA THR A 278 15.57 18.84 12.16
C THR A 278 14.37 17.98 12.56
N GLU A 279 13.20 18.58 12.71
CA GLU A 279 11.94 17.87 12.97
C GLU A 279 11.61 16.89 11.82
N GLY A 280 11.76 17.34 10.57
CA GLY A 280 11.60 16.49 9.40
C GLY A 280 12.57 15.30 9.36
N ASN A 281 13.86 15.55 9.64
CA ASN A 281 14.88 14.49 9.73
C ASN A 281 14.57 13.50 10.85
N ALA A 282 14.14 13.97 12.01
CA ALA A 282 13.76 13.13 13.13
C ALA A 282 12.53 12.28 12.81
N GLY A 283 11.54 12.86 12.11
CA GLY A 283 10.38 12.13 11.62
C GLY A 283 10.76 11.03 10.63
N HIS A 284 11.59 11.34 9.64
CA HIS A 284 12.09 10.37 8.67
C HIS A 284 12.84 9.21 9.34
N ALA A 285 13.67 9.50 10.32
CA ALA A 285 14.43 8.49 11.08
C ALA A 285 13.56 7.52 11.89
N ARG A 286 12.26 7.78 12.05
CA ARG A 286 11.31 6.87 12.71
C ARG A 286 10.71 5.82 11.78
N ILE A 287 10.87 5.97 10.47
CA ILE A 287 10.36 4.99 9.51
C ILE A 287 11.22 3.72 9.62
N PRO A 288 10.62 2.55 9.93
CA PRO A 288 11.37 1.30 10.05
C PRO A 288 12.11 0.95 8.75
N GLY A 289 13.33 0.42 8.90
CA GLY A 289 14.10 -0.11 7.78
C GLY A 289 13.57 -1.47 7.29
N LYS A 290 14.34 -2.11 6.41
CA LYS A 290 14.06 -3.45 5.86
C LYS A 290 13.72 -4.44 6.99
N HIS A 291 12.67 -5.22 6.81
CA HIS A 291 12.19 -6.24 7.77
C HIS A 291 11.82 -5.70 9.16
N GLY A 292 11.44 -4.42 9.27
CA GLY A 292 11.08 -3.81 10.55
C GLY A 292 12.28 -3.55 11.48
N ALA A 293 13.51 -3.69 10.98
CA ALA A 293 14.71 -3.35 11.73
C ALA A 293 14.75 -1.84 12.05
N PRO A 294 15.43 -1.42 13.13
CA PRO A 294 15.70 -0.01 13.37
C PRO A 294 16.34 0.62 12.12
N PRO A 295 16.05 1.90 11.82
CA PRO A 295 16.67 2.60 10.72
C PRO A 295 18.19 2.48 10.84
N GLN A 296 18.84 1.91 9.83
CA GLN A 296 20.30 1.84 9.74
C GLN A 296 20.77 2.83 8.69
N ALA A 297 21.83 3.54 9.00
CA ALA A 297 22.54 4.34 8.00
C ALA A 297 23.28 3.40 7.06
N PHE A 298 22.90 3.37 5.79
CA PHE A 298 23.63 2.65 4.75
C PHE A 298 24.68 3.55 4.13
N ALA A 299 25.80 2.95 3.73
CA ALA A 299 26.80 3.64 2.93
C ALA A 299 26.37 3.57 1.46
N GLN A 300 26.39 4.72 0.78
CA GLN A 300 26.08 4.81 -0.64
C GLN A 300 27.35 4.79 -1.49
N VAL A 301 27.27 4.12 -2.63
CA VAL A 301 28.27 4.10 -3.69
C VAL A 301 27.56 4.38 -5.01
N THR A 302 27.91 5.49 -5.65
CA THR A 302 27.35 5.88 -6.93
C THR A 302 28.21 5.36 -8.10
N VAL A 303 27.58 4.65 -9.02
CA VAL A 303 28.27 4.06 -10.19
C VAL A 303 27.70 4.66 -11.46
N LEU A 304 28.58 5.09 -12.35
CA LEU A 304 28.17 5.49 -13.71
C LEU A 304 27.99 4.24 -14.56
N VAL A 305 26.81 4.09 -15.12
CA VAL A 305 26.45 2.93 -15.94
C VAL A 305 25.98 3.42 -17.31
N ASP A 306 26.58 2.87 -18.38
CA ASP A 306 26.14 3.16 -19.76
C ASP A 306 24.67 2.70 -19.95
N ASP A 307 23.84 3.51 -20.58
CA ASP A 307 22.45 3.15 -20.91
C ASP A 307 22.44 2.19 -22.11
N LYS A 308 22.84 0.94 -21.84
CA LYS A 308 22.90 -0.17 -22.81
C LYS A 308 22.27 -1.42 -22.21
N PRO A 309 21.62 -2.26 -23.04
CA PRO A 309 21.09 -3.55 -22.58
C PRO A 309 22.17 -4.40 -21.86
N GLY A 310 21.80 -4.96 -20.71
CA GLY A 310 22.67 -5.87 -19.96
C GLY A 310 23.62 -5.21 -18.95
N GLN A 311 23.84 -3.91 -18.99
CA GLN A 311 24.81 -3.26 -18.08
C GLN A 311 24.39 -3.36 -16.61
N ILE A 312 23.11 -3.12 -16.30
CA ILE A 312 22.60 -3.30 -14.91
C ILE A 312 22.69 -4.76 -14.46
N ALA A 313 22.35 -5.71 -15.34
CA ALA A 313 22.45 -7.12 -15.00
C ALA A 313 23.90 -7.52 -14.69
N ARG A 314 24.86 -7.04 -15.48
CA ARG A 314 26.29 -7.24 -15.26
C ARG A 314 26.74 -6.63 -13.92
N LEU A 315 26.36 -5.39 -13.62
CA LEU A 315 26.67 -4.72 -12.35
C LEU A 315 26.19 -5.54 -11.15
N LEU A 316 24.93 -5.98 -11.18
CA LEU A 316 24.34 -6.75 -10.08
C LEU A 316 24.98 -8.14 -9.94
N ALA A 317 25.34 -8.81 -11.05
CA ALA A 317 26.02 -10.10 -11.02
C ALA A 317 27.40 -9.99 -10.37
N GLU A 318 28.22 -9.01 -10.77
CA GLU A 318 29.56 -8.80 -10.21
C GLU A 318 29.55 -8.46 -8.71
N ILE A 319 28.53 -7.69 -8.24
CA ILE A 319 28.36 -7.42 -6.81
C ILE A 319 27.97 -8.70 -6.06
N GLY A 320 27.06 -9.51 -6.65
CA GLY A 320 26.63 -10.78 -6.07
C GLY A 320 27.76 -11.80 -5.99
N GLU A 321 28.62 -11.91 -7.03
CA GLU A 321 29.79 -12.78 -7.06
C GLU A 321 30.82 -12.40 -5.98
N ALA A 322 30.92 -11.11 -5.66
CA ALA A 322 31.74 -10.63 -4.55
C ALA A 322 31.12 -10.90 -3.16
N GLY A 323 29.93 -11.51 -3.09
CA GLY A 323 29.24 -11.79 -1.83
C GLY A 323 28.77 -10.54 -1.08
N ILE A 324 28.52 -9.45 -1.81
CA ILE A 324 28.04 -8.18 -1.22
C ILE A 324 26.51 -8.13 -1.34
N ASN A 325 25.83 -8.03 -0.19
CA ASN A 325 24.38 -7.85 -0.17
C ASN A 325 24.01 -6.39 -0.41
N LEU A 326 22.97 -6.18 -1.23
CA LEU A 326 22.42 -4.85 -1.51
C LEU A 326 21.28 -4.53 -0.52
N GLU A 327 21.33 -3.34 0.04
CA GLU A 327 20.27 -2.86 0.93
C GLU A 327 19.23 -2.03 0.18
N ASP A 328 19.69 -1.17 -0.75
CA ASP A 328 18.83 -0.39 -1.65
C ASP A 328 19.54 -0.16 -2.97
N LEU A 329 18.78 0.07 -4.04
CA LEU A 329 19.28 0.40 -5.37
C LEU A 329 18.39 1.48 -5.98
N ARG A 330 19.01 2.59 -6.37
CA ARG A 330 18.32 3.69 -7.07
C ARG A 330 19.00 3.98 -8.39
N MET A 331 18.20 4.30 -9.40
CA MET A 331 18.71 4.70 -10.72
C MET A 331 18.26 6.12 -11.04
N GLU A 332 19.20 6.92 -11.49
CA GLU A 332 18.97 8.25 -12.01
C GLU A 332 19.38 8.33 -13.48
N HIS A 333 18.49 8.87 -14.30
CA HIS A 333 18.81 9.19 -15.70
C HIS A 333 18.99 10.69 -15.86
N SER A 334 20.15 11.11 -16.34
CA SER A 334 20.41 12.51 -16.68
C SER A 334 19.83 12.82 -18.05
N ALA A 335 18.98 13.84 -18.15
CA ALA A 335 18.44 14.30 -19.43
C ALA A 335 19.58 14.71 -20.37
N GLY A 336 19.65 14.07 -21.56
CA GLY A 336 20.64 14.38 -22.59
C GLY A 336 21.95 13.58 -22.54
N TYR A 337 22.12 12.67 -21.60
CA TYR A 337 23.27 11.75 -21.55
C TYR A 337 22.80 10.30 -21.62
N GLN A 338 23.53 9.47 -22.39
CA GLN A 338 23.29 8.01 -22.45
C GLN A 338 24.02 7.29 -21.31
N VAL A 339 23.96 7.86 -20.10
CA VAL A 339 24.57 7.32 -18.88
C VAL A 339 23.58 7.45 -17.75
N GLY A 340 23.37 6.37 -17.04
CA GLY A 340 22.64 6.33 -15.77
C GLY A 340 23.59 6.41 -14.59
N LEU A 341 23.17 7.06 -13.52
CA LEU A 341 23.78 6.96 -12.20
C LEU A 341 23.03 5.89 -11.43
N VAL A 342 23.79 4.95 -10.86
CA VAL A 342 23.21 3.88 -10.00
C VAL A 342 23.77 4.05 -8.60
N ASP A 343 22.89 4.45 -7.68
CA ASP A 343 23.20 4.54 -6.26
C ASP A 343 22.96 3.19 -5.60
N ILE A 344 23.99 2.61 -5.06
CA ILE A 344 23.99 1.32 -4.39
C ILE A 344 24.18 1.54 -2.91
N SER A 345 23.20 1.12 -2.10
CA SER A 345 23.29 1.17 -0.65
C SER A 345 23.73 -0.18 -0.09
N VAL A 346 24.76 -0.17 0.74
CA VAL A 346 25.32 -1.35 1.43
C VAL A 346 25.52 -1.06 2.91
N LEU A 347 25.76 -2.10 3.71
CA LEU A 347 26.20 -1.91 5.09
C LEU A 347 27.50 -1.08 5.11
N PRO A 348 27.66 -0.13 6.07
CA PRO A 348 28.83 0.76 6.11
C PRO A 348 30.18 0.05 6.04
N GLY A 349 30.33 -1.11 6.70
CA GLY A 349 31.53 -1.92 6.68
C GLY A 349 31.86 -2.58 5.34
N ARG A 350 30.95 -2.57 4.37
CA ARG A 350 31.15 -3.18 3.04
C ARG A 350 31.42 -2.14 1.94
N ARG A 351 31.41 -0.84 2.27
CA ARG A 351 31.56 0.25 1.30
C ARG A 351 32.89 0.18 0.52
N GLU A 352 34.00 0.09 1.25
CA GLU A 352 35.33 0.12 0.64
C GLU A 352 35.58 -1.14 -0.22
N GLU A 353 35.07 -2.27 0.21
CA GLU A 353 35.10 -3.50 -0.56
C GLU A 353 34.32 -3.39 -1.86
N LEU A 354 33.08 -2.82 -1.80
CA LEU A 354 32.25 -2.57 -2.98
C LEU A 354 32.98 -1.65 -3.97
N ILE A 355 33.56 -0.55 -3.50
CA ILE A 355 34.32 0.37 -4.34
C ILE A 355 35.49 -0.35 -5.02
N SER A 356 36.24 -1.18 -4.26
CA SER A 356 37.37 -1.94 -4.79
C SER A 356 36.96 -2.93 -5.88
N VAL A 357 35.90 -3.70 -5.65
CA VAL A 357 35.35 -4.67 -6.61
C VAL A 357 34.91 -3.97 -7.88
N LEU A 358 34.11 -2.92 -7.76
CA LEU A 358 33.59 -2.19 -8.91
C LEU A 358 34.70 -1.54 -9.73
N SER A 359 35.67 -0.90 -9.06
CA SER A 359 36.82 -0.28 -9.74
C SER A 359 37.67 -1.30 -10.47
N SER A 360 37.92 -2.47 -9.87
CA SER A 360 38.70 -3.56 -10.47
C SER A 360 38.02 -4.14 -11.71
N ASN A 361 36.68 -4.14 -11.74
CA ASN A 361 35.88 -4.60 -12.88
C ASN A 361 35.62 -3.50 -13.94
N GLY A 362 36.28 -2.35 -13.79
CA GLY A 362 36.25 -1.26 -14.75
C GLY A 362 35.05 -0.33 -14.65
N TRP A 363 34.28 -0.39 -13.56
CA TRP A 363 33.21 0.55 -13.32
C TRP A 363 33.73 1.92 -12.89
N LYS A 364 33.06 2.97 -13.35
CA LYS A 364 33.35 4.33 -12.88
C LYS A 364 32.53 4.61 -11.63
N VAL A 365 33.22 4.65 -10.49
CA VAL A 365 32.62 4.98 -9.20
C VAL A 365 32.77 6.49 -8.97
N ALA A 366 31.66 7.18 -8.73
CA ALA A 366 31.69 8.57 -8.29
C ALA A 366 32.02 8.56 -6.77
N GLN A 367 33.05 9.30 -6.41
CA GLN A 367 33.50 9.47 -5.01
C GLN A 367 32.87 10.72 -4.40
#